data_46b004beb7aac96e8e4b39447cab7c76
#
_entry.id   46b004beb7aac96e8e4b39447cab7c76
#
_cell.length_a   1.000
_cell.length_b   1.000
_cell.length_c   1.000
_cell.angle_alpha   90.00
_cell.angle_beta   90.00
_cell.angle_gamma   90.00
#
_symmetry.space_group_name_H-M   'P 1'
#
loop_
_entity.id
_entity.type
_entity.pdbx_description
1 polymer ?
#
loop_
_entity_poly.entity_id
_entity_poly.type
_entity_poly.pdbx_seq_one_letter_code
_entity_poly.pdbx_strand_id
1 'polypeptide(L)'
;MAEANGPAAGVDPSPEGSTPAKPAQDERLPRSITSLIFVRDRGIFVLWIVILLIFAFLAHPYFATISNGLQILNAGAITAIFAAAIAVGVFSGSLDLSVPGVAAFAGMICAWLITNEGMSVWIGLAAGLAIGLLVGFINARVTLMGLNPLVVTIGTLTVLTGLAAVVGQGLTIPVIGELDFMGTDTYFKITQTWTVDVHPWFLLPDFSFQFGGFDGVSAPVFIMFGL
;
A
#
# COMPACT_ATOMS: atom_id res chain seq x y z
N MET A 1 16.92 34.50 -84.23
CA MET A 1 15.68 34.24 -84.96
C MET A 1 14.82 33.30 -84.22
N ALA A 2 13.59 33.62 -83.93
CA ALA A 2 12.45 32.94 -83.33
C ALA A 2 12.58 32.57 -81.80
N GLU A 3 12.08 33.39 -80.95
CA GLU A 3 10.71 33.50 -80.42
C GLU A 3 9.97 32.16 -80.22
N ALA A 4 9.76 31.80 -78.98
CA ALA A 4 8.65 30.92 -78.57
C ALA A 4 8.17 31.35 -77.19
N ASN A 5 7.08 32.05 -77.23
CA ASN A 5 6.22 32.48 -76.16
C ASN A 5 5.58 31.27 -75.47
N GLY A 6 5.85 31.04 -74.17
CA GLY A 6 5.16 30.04 -73.39
C GLY A 6 4.04 30.67 -72.56
N PRO A 7 2.87 30.05 -72.42
CA PRO A 7 1.70 30.68 -71.82
C PRO A 7 1.81 30.81 -70.33
N ALA A 8 1.24 31.87 -69.78
CA ALA A 8 1.10 32.18 -68.37
C ALA A 8 0.44 31.07 -67.57
N ALA A 9 1.10 30.68 -66.49
CA ALA A 9 0.55 29.78 -65.46
C ALA A 9 -0.64 30.47 -64.77
N GLY A 10 -1.80 29.84 -64.90
CA GLY A 10 -3.03 30.24 -64.24
C GLY A 10 -2.87 30.21 -62.72
N VAL A 11 -3.27 31.28 -62.10
CA VAL A 11 -3.42 31.42 -60.66
C VAL A 11 -4.60 30.54 -60.28
N ASP A 12 -4.29 29.45 -59.51
CA ASP A 12 -5.29 28.57 -58.93
C ASP A 12 -6.03 29.36 -57.84
N PRO A 13 -7.37 29.44 -57.83
CA PRO A 13 -8.09 30.16 -56.79
C PRO A 13 -8.02 29.35 -55.51
N SER A 14 -7.56 29.96 -54.43
CA SER A 14 -7.58 29.46 -53.07
C SER A 14 -8.92 28.82 -52.76
N PRO A 15 -8.96 27.64 -52.08
CA PRO A 15 -10.22 27.09 -51.61
C PRO A 15 -10.77 27.98 -50.51
N GLU A 16 -11.77 28.78 -50.85
CA GLU A 16 -12.60 29.51 -49.90
C GLU A 16 -13.33 28.53 -48.96
N GLY A 17 -13.28 28.83 -47.68
CA GLY A 17 -14.29 28.40 -46.74
C GLY A 17 -14.05 27.05 -46.07
N SER A 18 -12.96 26.92 -45.31
CA SER A 18 -13.01 26.00 -44.17
C SER A 18 -13.90 26.61 -43.07
N THR A 19 -15.18 26.30 -43.13
CA THR A 19 -16.09 26.53 -42.01
C THR A 19 -15.46 25.89 -40.76
N PRO A 20 -15.24 26.67 -39.67
CA PRO A 20 -14.69 26.08 -38.46
C PRO A 20 -15.60 24.90 -38.04
N ALA A 21 -14.99 23.73 -37.88
CA ALA A 21 -15.71 22.54 -37.43
C ALA A 21 -16.44 22.91 -36.13
N LYS A 22 -17.76 22.81 -36.17
CA LYS A 22 -18.63 22.95 -34.99
C LYS A 22 -18.03 22.09 -33.86
N PRO A 23 -17.77 22.70 -32.68
CA PRO A 23 -17.23 21.93 -31.57
C PRO A 23 -18.12 20.72 -31.36
N ALA A 24 -17.48 19.54 -31.27
CA ALA A 24 -18.19 18.29 -31.06
C ALA A 24 -19.15 18.48 -29.89
N GLN A 25 -20.45 18.31 -30.18
CA GLN A 25 -21.48 18.38 -29.16
C GLN A 25 -21.09 17.34 -28.11
N ASP A 26 -21.05 17.79 -26.85
CA ASP A 26 -20.92 16.93 -25.66
C ASP A 26 -21.95 15.79 -25.82
N GLU A 27 -21.51 14.69 -26.38
CA GLU A 27 -22.29 13.45 -26.45
C GLU A 27 -22.40 12.97 -25.02
N ARG A 28 -23.44 13.42 -24.34
CA ARG A 28 -23.75 12.93 -22.98
C ARG A 28 -23.92 11.43 -23.10
N LEU A 29 -22.93 10.71 -22.58
CA LEU A 29 -22.95 9.26 -22.52
C LEU A 29 -24.30 8.78 -21.98
N PRO A 30 -24.91 7.75 -22.58
CA PRO A 30 -26.16 7.19 -22.08
C PRO A 30 -26.05 6.90 -20.57
N ARG A 31 -27.12 7.13 -19.82
CA ARG A 31 -27.14 6.91 -18.36
C ARG A 31 -26.67 5.53 -17.95
N SER A 32 -26.89 4.52 -18.79
CA SER A 32 -26.40 3.16 -18.59
C SER A 32 -24.87 3.06 -18.61
N ILE A 33 -24.19 3.83 -19.48
CA ILE A 33 -22.72 3.85 -19.54
C ILE A 33 -22.17 4.62 -18.35
N THR A 34 -22.81 5.71 -17.97
CA THR A 34 -22.40 6.49 -16.79
C THR A 34 -22.50 5.67 -15.50
N SER A 35 -23.55 4.86 -15.34
CA SER A 35 -23.68 3.96 -14.20
C SER A 35 -22.64 2.84 -14.18
N LEU A 36 -22.29 2.29 -15.34
CA LEU A 36 -21.23 1.28 -15.47
C LEU A 36 -19.84 1.88 -15.13
N ILE A 37 -19.56 3.09 -15.60
CA ILE A 37 -18.32 3.80 -15.24
C ILE A 37 -18.26 4.06 -13.74
N PHE A 38 -19.35 4.51 -13.13
CA PHE A 38 -19.43 4.72 -11.68
C PHE A 38 -19.19 3.44 -10.89
N VAL A 39 -19.81 2.32 -11.30
CA VAL A 39 -19.58 1.00 -10.67
C VAL A 39 -18.15 0.54 -10.88
N ARG A 40 -17.57 0.73 -12.06
CA ARG A 40 -16.17 0.41 -12.31
C ARG A 40 -15.23 1.19 -11.41
N ASP A 41 -15.43 2.50 -11.30
CA ASP A 41 -14.49 3.39 -10.58
C ASP A 41 -14.67 3.29 -9.06
N ARG A 42 -15.87 2.91 -8.59
CA ARG A 42 -16.17 2.78 -7.15
C ARG A 42 -16.52 1.36 -6.71
N GLY A 43 -16.57 0.41 -7.63
CA GLY A 43 -16.98 -0.97 -7.37
C GLY A 43 -16.13 -1.65 -6.30
N ILE A 44 -14.84 -1.34 -6.23
CA ILE A 44 -13.94 -1.87 -5.21
C ILE A 44 -14.34 -1.40 -3.79
N PHE A 45 -14.76 -0.14 -3.64
CA PHE A 45 -15.23 0.38 -2.36
C PHE A 45 -16.58 -0.23 -1.97
N VAL A 46 -17.49 -0.40 -2.95
CA VAL A 46 -18.78 -1.06 -2.72
C VAL A 46 -18.56 -2.50 -2.32
N LEU A 47 -17.71 -3.24 -3.03
CA LEU A 47 -17.35 -4.62 -2.69
C LEU A 47 -16.76 -4.70 -1.28
N TRP A 48 -15.85 -3.79 -0.93
CA TRP A 48 -15.24 -3.73 0.39
C TRP A 48 -16.28 -3.50 1.49
N ILE A 49 -17.19 -2.55 1.29
CA ILE A 49 -18.29 -2.29 2.24
C ILE A 49 -19.19 -3.52 2.37
N VAL A 50 -19.56 -4.16 1.25
CA VAL A 50 -20.37 -5.38 1.27
C VAL A 50 -19.69 -6.49 2.07
N ILE A 51 -18.40 -6.70 1.87
CA ILE A 51 -17.62 -7.69 2.64
C ILE A 51 -17.64 -7.34 4.13
N LEU A 52 -17.40 -6.08 4.49
CA LEU A 52 -17.45 -5.65 5.90
C LEU A 52 -18.82 -5.90 6.52
N LEU A 53 -19.90 -5.60 5.81
CA LEU A 53 -21.26 -5.85 6.29
C LEU A 53 -21.56 -7.35 6.46
N ILE A 54 -21.12 -8.17 5.50
CA ILE A 54 -21.26 -9.64 5.60
C ILE A 54 -20.55 -10.15 6.86
N PHE A 55 -19.29 -9.74 7.09
CA PHE A 55 -18.55 -10.18 8.28
C PHE A 55 -19.12 -9.60 9.58
N ALA A 56 -19.58 -8.34 9.55
CA ALA A 56 -20.24 -7.74 10.70
C ALA A 56 -21.50 -8.52 11.12
N PHE A 57 -22.21 -9.11 10.13
CA PHE A 57 -23.40 -9.91 10.39
C PHE A 57 -23.07 -11.36 10.77
N LEU A 58 -22.20 -12.03 10.00
CA LEU A 58 -21.90 -13.46 10.20
C LEU A 58 -20.99 -13.72 11.42
N ALA A 59 -20.06 -12.81 11.71
CA ALA A 59 -19.10 -12.95 12.81
C ALA A 59 -19.47 -12.11 14.04
N HIS A 60 -20.75 -11.83 14.19
CA HIS A 60 -21.31 -11.18 15.40
C HIS A 60 -21.12 -12.11 16.64
N PRO A 61 -20.75 -11.57 17.83
CA PRO A 61 -20.50 -10.17 18.18
C PRO A 61 -19.03 -9.72 18.02
N TYR A 62 -18.16 -10.56 17.48
CA TYR A 62 -16.70 -10.37 17.55
C TYR A 62 -16.16 -9.40 16.50
N PHE A 63 -16.73 -9.39 15.29
CA PHE A 63 -16.16 -8.62 14.19
C PHE A 63 -16.39 -7.11 14.33
N ALA A 64 -17.61 -6.69 14.65
CA ALA A 64 -18.01 -5.28 14.71
C ALA A 64 -17.68 -4.65 16.08
N THR A 65 -16.46 -4.86 16.57
CA THR A 65 -15.95 -4.26 17.81
C THR A 65 -14.83 -3.27 17.54
N ILE A 66 -14.70 -2.25 18.39
CA ILE A 66 -13.58 -1.29 18.31
C ILE A 66 -12.26 -2.03 18.47
N SER A 67 -12.18 -3.01 19.37
CA SER A 67 -10.98 -3.81 19.60
C SER A 67 -10.54 -4.53 18.32
N ASN A 68 -11.45 -5.18 17.59
CA ASN A 68 -11.14 -5.83 16.33
C ASN A 68 -10.73 -4.80 15.25
N GLY A 69 -11.39 -3.64 15.18
CA GLY A 69 -11.01 -2.56 14.28
C GLY A 69 -9.58 -2.08 14.52
N LEU A 70 -9.18 -1.92 15.77
CA LEU A 70 -7.81 -1.53 16.13
C LEU A 70 -6.79 -2.64 15.80
N GLN A 71 -7.14 -3.91 16.01
CA GLN A 71 -6.29 -5.03 15.61
C GLN A 71 -6.06 -5.04 14.08
N ILE A 72 -7.10 -4.78 13.28
CA ILE A 72 -6.99 -4.66 11.83
C ILE A 72 -6.08 -3.47 11.45
N LEU A 73 -6.22 -2.32 12.12
CA LEU A 73 -5.34 -1.17 11.90
C LEU A 73 -3.89 -1.48 12.25
N ASN A 74 -3.65 -2.11 13.40
CA ASN A 74 -2.31 -2.52 13.82
C ASN A 74 -1.67 -3.49 12.82
N ALA A 75 -2.41 -4.51 12.36
CA ALA A 75 -1.92 -5.45 11.37
C ALA A 75 -1.68 -4.79 10.00
N GLY A 76 -2.52 -3.83 9.63
CA GLY A 76 -2.41 -3.08 8.38
C GLY A 76 -1.31 -2.03 8.37
N ALA A 77 -0.89 -1.51 9.54
CA ALA A 77 0.06 -0.41 9.64
C ALA A 77 1.41 -0.73 9.00
N ILE A 78 1.97 -1.90 9.26
CA ILE A 78 3.25 -2.35 8.68
C ILE A 78 3.13 -2.45 7.16
N THR A 79 2.03 -3.03 6.67
CA THR A 79 1.77 -3.14 5.23
C THR A 79 1.64 -1.76 4.57
N ALA A 80 0.99 -0.80 5.25
CA ALA A 80 0.85 0.57 4.76
C ALA A 80 2.21 1.28 4.67
N ILE A 81 3.10 1.09 5.65
CA ILE A 81 4.47 1.63 5.62
C ILE A 81 5.26 1.06 4.43
N PHE A 82 5.17 -0.25 4.18
CA PHE A 82 5.80 -0.85 3.00
C PHE A 82 5.22 -0.34 1.69
N ALA A 83 3.90 -0.18 1.62
CA ALA A 83 3.23 0.38 0.45
C ALA A 83 3.70 1.81 0.17
N ALA A 84 3.87 2.64 1.21
CA ALA A 84 4.40 4.00 1.08
C ALA A 84 5.85 3.99 0.57
N ALA A 85 6.70 3.10 1.10
CA ALA A 85 8.08 2.97 0.66
C ALA A 85 8.17 2.56 -0.83
N ILE A 86 7.35 1.60 -1.26
CA ILE A 86 7.26 1.17 -2.66
C ILE A 86 6.73 2.31 -3.54
N ALA A 87 5.74 3.08 -3.06
CA ALA A 87 5.19 4.22 -3.79
C ALA A 87 6.24 5.28 -4.10
N VAL A 88 7.15 5.57 -3.16
CA VAL A 88 8.29 6.48 -3.41
C VAL A 88 9.16 5.99 -4.57
N GLY A 89 9.44 4.69 -4.64
CA GLY A 89 10.16 4.08 -5.77
C GLY A 89 9.42 4.27 -7.10
N VAL A 90 8.12 4.03 -7.11
CA VAL A 90 7.26 4.21 -8.30
C VAL A 90 7.26 5.67 -8.78
N PHE A 91 7.10 6.63 -7.86
CA PHE A 91 7.16 8.06 -8.20
C PHE A 91 8.54 8.49 -8.72
N SER A 92 9.60 7.83 -8.29
CA SER A 92 10.97 8.04 -8.81
C SER A 92 11.21 7.39 -10.18
N GLY A 93 10.21 6.72 -10.75
CA GLY A 93 10.29 6.03 -12.04
C GLY A 93 10.95 4.65 -11.99
N SER A 94 11.18 4.10 -10.80
CA SER A 94 11.76 2.78 -10.60
C SER A 94 10.91 1.95 -9.65
N LEU A 95 10.43 0.80 -10.11
CA LEU A 95 9.68 -0.12 -9.27
C LEU A 95 10.66 -0.98 -8.47
N ASP A 96 10.71 -0.77 -7.15
CA ASP A 96 11.52 -1.56 -6.22
C ASP A 96 10.64 -2.54 -5.43
N LEU A 97 10.73 -3.81 -5.77
CA LEU A 97 10.03 -4.88 -5.07
C LEU A 97 10.90 -5.56 -4.00
N SER A 98 12.13 -5.09 -3.76
CA SER A 98 13.01 -5.68 -2.74
C SER A 98 12.65 -5.27 -1.30
N VAL A 99 11.85 -4.21 -1.13
CA VAL A 99 11.52 -3.63 0.19
C VAL A 99 11.07 -4.67 1.22
N PRO A 100 10.12 -5.59 0.94
CA PRO A 100 9.72 -6.61 1.92
C PRO A 100 10.85 -7.59 2.27
N GLY A 101 11.70 -7.95 1.30
CA GLY A 101 12.87 -8.82 1.52
C GLY A 101 13.94 -8.14 2.37
N VAL A 102 14.20 -6.87 2.10
CA VAL A 102 15.12 -6.04 2.92
C VAL A 102 14.62 -5.97 4.36
N ALA A 103 13.34 -5.69 4.56
CA ALA A 103 12.76 -5.60 5.88
C ALA A 103 12.79 -6.95 6.63
N ALA A 104 12.48 -8.06 5.94
CA ALA A 104 12.55 -9.40 6.52
C ALA A 104 13.99 -9.74 6.97
N PHE A 105 14.97 -9.52 6.12
CA PHE A 105 16.37 -9.84 6.44
C PHE A 105 16.94 -8.89 7.50
N ALA A 106 16.73 -7.59 7.36
CA ALA A 106 17.21 -6.60 8.32
C ALA A 106 16.56 -6.80 9.70
N GLY A 107 15.25 -7.06 9.74
CA GLY A 107 14.53 -7.39 10.96
C GLY A 107 15.04 -8.67 11.61
N MET A 108 15.32 -9.71 10.82
CA MET A 108 15.87 -10.97 11.32
C MET A 108 17.26 -10.81 11.93
N ILE A 109 18.15 -10.05 11.28
CA ILE A 109 19.49 -9.75 11.82
C ILE A 109 19.39 -8.90 13.08
N CYS A 110 18.51 -7.88 13.08
CA CYS A 110 18.25 -7.08 14.27
C CYS A 110 17.82 -7.96 15.45
N ALA A 111 16.82 -8.82 15.25
CA ALA A 111 16.33 -9.75 16.26
C ALA A 111 17.41 -10.72 16.73
N TRP A 112 18.20 -11.26 15.83
CA TRP A 112 19.28 -12.20 16.14
C TRP A 112 20.35 -11.54 17.00
N LEU A 113 20.79 -10.31 16.67
CA LEU A 113 21.79 -9.58 17.43
C LEU A 113 21.29 -9.27 18.86
N ILE A 114 20.03 -8.92 19.02
CA ILE A 114 19.46 -8.59 20.34
C ILE A 114 19.29 -9.87 21.18
N THR A 115 18.67 -10.90 20.60
CA THR A 115 18.23 -12.08 21.36
C THR A 115 19.36 -13.09 21.56
N ASN A 116 20.16 -13.37 20.53
CA ASN A 116 21.18 -14.40 20.58
C ASN A 116 22.54 -13.88 21.05
N GLU A 117 22.92 -12.66 20.63
CA GLU A 117 24.20 -12.06 21.00
C GLU A 117 24.09 -11.12 22.22
N GLY A 118 22.88 -10.85 22.70
CA GLY A 118 22.66 -9.96 23.85
C GLY A 118 23.06 -8.52 23.61
N MET A 119 23.06 -8.09 22.33
CA MET A 119 23.42 -6.71 21.98
C MET A 119 22.28 -5.75 22.31
N SER A 120 22.60 -4.47 22.52
CA SER A 120 21.58 -3.47 22.77
C SER A 120 20.70 -3.27 21.55
N VAL A 121 19.43 -2.89 21.75
CA VAL A 121 18.46 -2.57 20.71
C VAL A 121 18.99 -1.58 19.69
N TRP A 122 19.74 -0.57 20.15
CA TRP A 122 20.31 0.46 19.28
C TRP A 122 21.31 -0.11 18.27
N ILE A 123 22.09 -1.12 18.67
CA ILE A 123 23.03 -1.82 17.76
C ILE A 123 22.24 -2.65 16.77
N GLY A 124 21.19 -3.36 17.20
CA GLY A 124 20.32 -4.11 16.31
C GLY A 124 19.65 -3.22 15.26
N LEU A 125 19.08 -2.09 15.69
CA LEU A 125 18.46 -1.12 14.79
C LEU A 125 19.48 -0.51 13.81
N ALA A 126 20.67 -0.14 14.29
CA ALA A 126 21.73 0.38 13.43
C ALA A 126 22.17 -0.64 12.39
N ALA A 127 22.29 -1.93 12.76
CA ALA A 127 22.59 -3.01 11.82
C ALA A 127 21.49 -3.18 10.77
N GLY A 128 20.21 -3.13 11.19
CA GLY A 128 19.08 -3.20 10.26
C GLY A 128 19.09 -2.05 9.24
N LEU A 129 19.34 -0.82 9.70
CA LEU A 129 19.47 0.34 8.82
C LEU A 129 20.66 0.22 7.86
N ALA A 130 21.80 -0.26 8.38
CA ALA A 130 23.02 -0.48 7.54
C ALA A 130 22.75 -1.51 6.44
N ILE A 131 22.02 -2.59 6.73
CA ILE A 131 21.61 -3.59 5.75
C ILE A 131 20.71 -2.94 4.69
N GLY A 132 19.70 -2.16 5.10
CA GLY A 132 18.81 -1.48 4.16
C GLY A 132 19.60 -0.56 3.21
N LEU A 133 20.51 0.25 3.72
CA LEU A 133 21.38 1.13 2.93
C LEU A 133 22.28 0.36 1.99
N LEU A 134 22.92 -0.71 2.48
CA LEU A 134 23.83 -1.54 1.67
C LEU A 134 23.09 -2.21 0.51
N VAL A 135 21.95 -2.82 0.78
CA VAL A 135 21.12 -3.48 -0.25
C VAL A 135 20.60 -2.47 -1.26
N GLY A 136 20.08 -1.33 -0.80
CA GLY A 136 19.62 -0.26 -1.67
C GLY A 136 20.75 0.25 -2.58
N PHE A 137 21.96 0.43 -2.02
CA PHE A 137 23.14 0.81 -2.80
C PHE A 137 23.50 -0.26 -3.85
N ILE A 138 23.50 -1.54 -3.50
CA ILE A 138 23.78 -2.64 -4.41
C ILE A 138 22.74 -2.67 -5.54
N ASN A 139 21.45 -2.63 -5.22
CA ASN A 139 20.38 -2.61 -6.20
C ASN A 139 20.51 -1.43 -7.17
N ALA A 140 20.79 -0.23 -6.64
CA ALA A 140 21.01 0.95 -7.47
C ALA A 140 22.20 0.78 -8.41
N ARG A 141 23.32 0.27 -7.92
CA ARG A 141 24.54 0.04 -8.75
C ARG A 141 24.28 -0.96 -9.85
N VAL A 142 23.63 -2.08 -9.54
CA VAL A 142 23.30 -3.13 -10.52
C VAL A 142 22.33 -2.61 -11.58
N THR A 143 21.34 -1.81 -11.18
CA THR A 143 20.40 -1.17 -12.12
C THR A 143 21.11 -0.17 -13.02
N LEU A 144 22.04 0.63 -12.48
CA LEU A 144 22.84 1.58 -13.28
C LEU A 144 23.78 0.90 -14.29
N MET A 145 24.08 -0.38 -14.12
CA MET A 145 24.84 -1.19 -15.11
C MET A 145 23.95 -1.60 -16.30
N GLY A 146 22.70 -1.16 -16.36
CA GLY A 146 21.78 -1.40 -17.47
C GLY A 146 20.86 -2.60 -17.31
N LEU A 147 20.83 -3.23 -16.13
CA LEU A 147 19.88 -4.29 -15.86
C LEU A 147 18.48 -3.71 -15.55
N ASN A 148 17.44 -4.48 -15.90
CA ASN A 148 16.08 -4.09 -15.60
C ASN A 148 15.85 -4.01 -14.08
N PRO A 149 15.42 -2.86 -13.53
CA PRO A 149 15.21 -2.69 -12.09
C PRO A 149 14.28 -3.75 -11.47
N LEU A 150 13.23 -4.15 -12.18
CA LEU A 150 12.28 -5.16 -11.72
C LEU A 150 12.95 -6.52 -11.50
N VAL A 151 13.83 -6.94 -12.42
CA VAL A 151 14.54 -8.21 -12.33
C VAL A 151 15.52 -8.20 -11.16
N VAL A 152 16.25 -7.08 -11.00
CA VAL A 152 17.20 -6.89 -9.90
C VAL A 152 16.49 -6.97 -8.55
N THR A 153 15.39 -6.25 -8.38
CA THR A 153 14.71 -6.16 -7.10
C THR A 153 13.95 -7.43 -6.74
N ILE A 154 13.38 -8.16 -7.71
CA ILE A 154 12.79 -9.50 -7.46
C ILE A 154 13.88 -10.50 -7.07
N GLY A 155 15.05 -10.48 -7.75
CA GLY A 155 16.18 -11.30 -7.38
C GLY A 155 16.64 -11.01 -5.96
N THR A 156 16.81 -9.75 -5.61
CA THR A 156 17.17 -9.31 -4.24
C THR A 156 16.13 -9.73 -3.21
N LEU A 157 14.84 -9.55 -3.50
CA LEU A 157 13.74 -10.02 -2.64
C LEU A 157 13.90 -11.50 -2.31
N THR A 158 14.09 -12.34 -3.33
CA THR A 158 14.20 -13.79 -3.17
C THR A 158 15.42 -14.18 -2.35
N VAL A 159 16.59 -13.60 -2.66
CA VAL A 159 17.85 -13.85 -1.94
C VAL A 159 17.71 -13.45 -0.47
N LEU A 160 17.21 -12.26 -0.18
CA LEU A 160 17.12 -11.75 1.19
C LEU A 160 16.08 -12.51 2.02
N THR A 161 14.96 -12.90 1.42
CA THR A 161 13.97 -13.75 2.10
C THR A 161 14.57 -15.13 2.43
N GLY A 162 15.34 -15.70 1.51
CA GLY A 162 16.07 -16.94 1.76
C GLY A 162 17.12 -16.80 2.87
N LEU A 163 17.91 -15.71 2.87
CA LEU A 163 18.88 -15.43 3.93
C LEU A 163 18.20 -15.21 5.29
N ALA A 164 17.07 -14.50 5.33
CA ALA A 164 16.31 -14.35 6.56
C ALA A 164 15.85 -15.71 7.12
N ALA A 165 15.38 -16.61 6.26
CA ALA A 165 15.00 -17.97 6.69
C ALA A 165 16.21 -18.78 7.20
N VAL A 166 17.39 -18.62 6.62
CA VAL A 166 18.62 -19.28 7.10
C VAL A 166 19.00 -18.77 8.49
N VAL A 167 19.03 -17.45 8.69
CA VAL A 167 19.36 -16.84 10.00
C VAL A 167 18.36 -17.26 11.08
N GLY A 168 17.07 -17.23 10.76
CA GLY A 168 16.01 -17.66 11.68
C GLY A 168 15.84 -19.18 11.79
N GLN A 169 16.61 -19.98 11.03
CA GLN A 169 16.45 -21.45 10.97
C GLN A 169 15.01 -21.87 10.63
N GLY A 170 14.33 -21.08 9.80
CA GLY A 170 12.93 -21.27 9.45
C GLY A 170 11.92 -20.85 10.53
N LEU A 171 12.39 -20.30 11.64
CA LEU A 171 11.57 -19.84 12.76
C LEU A 171 11.63 -18.32 12.92
N THR A 172 10.65 -17.76 13.63
CA THR A 172 10.67 -16.37 14.07
C THR A 172 11.50 -16.24 15.34
N ILE A 173 12.34 -15.20 15.41
CA ILE A 173 13.10 -14.88 16.63
C ILE A 173 12.27 -13.83 17.41
N PRO A 174 11.69 -14.17 18.57
CA PRO A 174 10.95 -13.22 19.37
C PRO A 174 11.92 -12.29 20.10
N VAL A 175 11.73 -10.98 19.94
CA VAL A 175 12.42 -9.95 20.75
C VAL A 175 11.45 -9.51 21.84
N ILE A 176 11.72 -9.90 23.07
CA ILE A 176 10.83 -9.65 24.22
C ILE A 176 11.42 -8.52 25.07
N GLY A 177 10.60 -7.53 25.41
CA GLY A 177 10.87 -6.46 26.37
C GLY A 177 11.44 -5.19 25.78
N GLU A 178 12.55 -5.23 25.05
CA GLU A 178 13.27 -4.00 24.66
C GLU A 178 12.63 -3.22 23.49
N LEU A 179 11.83 -3.89 22.65
CA LEU A 179 11.09 -3.27 21.53
C LEU A 179 9.57 -3.19 21.76
N ASP A 180 9.10 -3.52 22.96
CA ASP A 180 7.68 -3.53 23.27
C ASP A 180 7.02 -2.16 23.07
N PHE A 181 7.76 -1.08 23.32
CA PHE A 181 7.31 0.28 23.09
C PHE A 181 6.92 0.56 21.60
N MET A 182 7.48 -0.18 20.64
CA MET A 182 7.18 -0.01 19.21
C MET A 182 5.99 -0.85 18.75
N GLY A 183 5.71 -1.99 19.38
CA GLY A 183 4.73 -2.94 18.89
C GLY A 183 3.59 -3.26 19.85
N THR A 184 3.89 -3.38 21.13
CA THR A 184 2.93 -3.82 22.15
C THR A 184 2.48 -2.73 23.09
N ASP A 185 3.30 -1.70 23.30
CA ASP A 185 2.91 -0.57 24.13
C ASP A 185 1.77 0.22 23.48
N THR A 186 0.76 0.45 24.26
CA THR A 186 -0.45 1.15 23.85
C THR A 186 -0.46 2.55 24.40
N TYR A 187 -0.51 3.54 23.51
CA TYR A 187 -0.47 4.97 23.88
C TYR A 187 -1.82 5.51 24.31
N PHE A 188 -2.90 4.81 23.95
CA PHE A 188 -4.25 5.24 24.30
C PHE A 188 -5.11 4.02 24.67
N LYS A 189 -5.55 3.98 25.93
CA LYS A 189 -6.34 2.88 26.49
C LYS A 189 -7.68 3.40 27.01
N ILE A 190 -8.78 2.81 26.54
CA ILE A 190 -10.11 3.03 27.10
C ILE A 190 -10.51 1.79 27.89
N THR A 191 -10.56 1.94 29.22
CA THR A 191 -10.89 0.83 30.12
C THR A 191 -12.41 0.64 30.31
N GLN A 192 -13.22 1.65 29.96
CA GLN A 192 -14.68 1.56 30.06
C GLN A 192 -15.28 0.94 28.80
N THR A 193 -16.03 -0.12 28.97
CA THR A 193 -16.84 -0.74 27.91
C THR A 193 -18.28 -0.26 28.01
N TRP A 194 -18.80 0.17 26.88
CA TRP A 194 -20.21 0.53 26.74
C TRP A 194 -20.83 -0.47 25.78
N THR A 195 -21.89 -1.16 26.21
CA THR A 195 -22.66 -2.06 25.35
C THR A 195 -23.96 -1.39 24.98
N VAL A 196 -24.27 -1.36 23.71
CA VAL A 196 -25.58 -0.97 23.19
C VAL A 196 -26.22 -2.21 22.60
N ASP A 197 -27.20 -2.74 23.28
CA ASP A 197 -27.95 -3.90 22.82
C ASP A 197 -29.12 -3.43 21.95
N VAL A 198 -29.15 -3.89 20.71
CA VAL A 198 -30.23 -3.63 19.77
C VAL A 198 -31.02 -4.91 19.58
N HIS A 199 -32.24 -4.93 20.06
CA HIS A 199 -33.16 -6.06 19.89
C HIS A 199 -34.16 -5.75 18.75
N PRO A 200 -33.82 -6.14 17.50
CA PRO A 200 -34.77 -5.99 16.41
C PRO A 200 -35.88 -7.01 16.59
N TRP A 201 -37.11 -6.53 16.70
CA TRP A 201 -38.29 -7.32 16.96
C TRP A 201 -38.76 -8.25 15.85
N PHE A 202 -38.01 -8.32 14.72
CA PHE A 202 -38.38 -9.09 13.55
C PHE A 202 -37.19 -9.83 12.90
N LEU A 203 -37.18 -11.15 12.99
CA LEU A 203 -36.36 -12.13 12.24
C LEU A 203 -34.82 -11.92 12.20
N LEU A 204 -34.28 -10.90 12.84
CA LEU A 204 -32.84 -10.66 12.91
C LEU A 204 -32.32 -11.06 14.30
N PRO A 205 -31.11 -11.62 14.41
CA PRO A 205 -30.50 -11.87 15.70
C PRO A 205 -30.29 -10.57 16.48
N ASP A 206 -30.34 -10.65 17.80
CA ASP A 206 -29.99 -9.55 18.68
C ASP A 206 -28.58 -9.05 18.41
N PHE A 207 -28.39 -7.75 18.26
CA PHE A 207 -27.10 -7.12 18.04
C PHE A 207 -26.65 -6.38 19.29
N SER A 208 -25.45 -6.68 19.77
CA SER A 208 -24.78 -5.86 20.78
C SER A 208 -23.55 -5.19 20.18
N PHE A 209 -23.44 -3.88 20.34
CA PHE A 209 -22.27 -3.11 19.96
C PHE A 209 -21.50 -2.75 21.22
N GLN A 210 -20.23 -3.17 21.28
CA GLN A 210 -19.33 -2.79 22.37
C GLN A 210 -18.48 -1.59 21.93
N PHE A 211 -18.54 -0.52 22.73
CA PHE A 211 -17.72 0.66 22.56
C PHE A 211 -16.77 0.80 23.77
N GLY A 212 -15.49 0.98 23.49
CA GLY A 212 -14.47 1.07 24.54
C GLY A 212 -13.91 -0.29 24.96
N GLY A 213 -13.14 -0.31 26.03
CA GLY A 213 -12.49 -1.52 26.53
C GLY A 213 -11.44 -2.10 25.57
N PHE A 214 -10.68 -1.24 24.88
CA PHE A 214 -9.60 -1.66 24.00
C PHE A 214 -8.24 -1.29 24.59
N ASP A 215 -7.23 -2.10 24.26
CA ASP A 215 -5.88 -1.94 24.80
C ASP A 215 -5.07 -0.80 24.14
N GLY A 216 -5.71 -0.06 23.20
CA GLY A 216 -5.16 1.16 22.64
C GLY A 216 -4.53 1.01 21.26
N VAL A 217 -3.82 2.04 20.83
CA VAL A 217 -3.24 2.15 19.49
C VAL A 217 -1.72 2.04 19.60
N SER A 218 -1.11 1.14 18.86
CA SER A 218 0.34 0.91 18.86
C SER A 218 1.10 1.94 18.02
N ALA A 219 2.41 2.07 18.25
CA ALA A 219 3.28 3.00 17.54
C ALA A 219 3.22 2.89 16.00
N PRO A 220 3.18 1.69 15.39
CA PRO A 220 3.09 1.58 13.93
C PRO A 220 1.87 2.27 13.33
N VAL A 221 0.73 2.32 14.05
CA VAL A 221 -0.48 3.01 13.58
C VAL A 221 -0.25 4.53 13.53
N PHE A 222 0.38 5.10 14.55
CA PHE A 222 0.73 6.53 14.53
C PHE A 222 1.68 6.87 13.38
N ILE A 223 2.67 6.02 13.10
CA ILE A 223 3.59 6.18 11.97
C ILE A 223 2.82 6.13 10.65
N MET A 224 1.88 5.19 10.50
CA MET A 224 1.04 5.06 9.30
C MET A 224 0.26 6.35 9.00
N PHE A 225 -0.30 6.99 10.02
CA PHE A 225 -1.07 8.23 9.83
C PHE A 225 -0.18 9.49 9.72
N GLY A 226 1.10 9.40 10.08
CA GLY A 226 2.08 10.49 9.96
C GLY A 226 2.80 10.55 8.61
N LEU A 227 2.64 9.53 7.78
CA LEU A 227 3.15 9.48 6.40
C LEU A 227 2.14 10.06 5.42
#